data_e438d0b67ca088fcd2d4d232813bb7ea
#
_entry.id   e438d0b67ca088fcd2d4d232813bb7ea
#
_cell.length_a   1.000
_cell.length_b   1.000
_cell.length_c   1.000
_cell.angle_alpha   90.00
_cell.angle_beta   90.00
_cell.angle_gamma   90.00
#
_symmetry.space_group_name_H-M   'P 1'
#
loop_
_entity.id
_entity.type
_entity.pdbx_description
1 polymer ?
#
loop_
_entity_poly.entity_id
_entity_poly.type
_entity_poly.pdbx_seq_one_letter_code
_entity_poly.pdbx_strand_id
1 'polypeptide(L)'
;MLEKPLKDITVGIVGVGMVGGALSSYFDKVGRKPFLYDPHKDIGSKEEVNKADIVFLCVPTPFVQGKGFDLSYVEEQTMPWLEGEKIIVIKSTVIPGTTEKLQEKFPQHKFIFSPEFLTEMTADQDMAYPDRQIVGYTKQSYNVAADVMRILPLAPYERIMPATEAEMVKYYGNTWFSIKVTFANQMYDLCQKLGIDYDMVKEGAAADKRIGPTHLEVMHKGYRGYGGKCLVKDIRALIQFGEAVGIEMKLHKIAEAINNALMEEQGIDDPESFSKRE
;
A
#
# COMPACT_ATOMS: atom_id res chain seq x y z
N MET A 1 13.00 16.06 16.67
CA MET A 1 12.78 17.12 15.66
C MET A 1 13.99 17.15 14.76
N LEU A 2 13.77 17.38 13.49
CA LEU A 2 14.85 17.64 12.55
C LEU A 2 15.55 18.94 12.94
N GLU A 3 16.87 18.97 12.80
CA GLU A 3 17.67 20.17 13.15
C GLU A 3 17.51 21.32 12.13
N LYS A 4 16.96 21.00 10.94
CA LYS A 4 16.74 21.95 9.84
C LYS A 4 15.29 22.44 9.81
N PRO A 5 15.04 23.70 9.39
CA PRO A 5 13.68 24.15 9.06
C PRO A 5 13.04 23.24 8.00
N LEU A 6 11.73 23.00 8.09
CA LEU A 6 11.01 22.11 7.17
C LEU A 6 11.21 22.45 5.68
N LYS A 7 11.34 23.76 5.35
CA LYS A 7 11.57 24.22 3.98
C LYS A 7 12.93 23.79 3.40
N ASP A 8 13.90 23.53 4.26
CA ASP A 8 15.29 23.20 3.88
C ASP A 8 15.54 21.67 3.89
N ILE A 9 14.53 20.88 4.28
CA ILE A 9 14.62 19.42 4.27
C ILE A 9 14.60 18.93 2.83
N THR A 10 15.60 18.14 2.48
CA THR A 10 15.73 17.51 1.19
C THR A 10 15.10 16.10 1.19
N VAL A 11 14.49 15.73 0.08
CA VAL A 11 13.74 14.47 -0.07
C VAL A 11 14.34 13.64 -1.18
N GLY A 12 14.50 12.34 -0.92
CA GLY A 12 14.85 11.33 -1.91
C GLY A 12 13.72 10.34 -2.09
N ILE A 13 13.56 9.77 -3.28
CA ILE A 13 12.60 8.72 -3.59
C ILE A 13 13.32 7.60 -4.31
N VAL A 14 13.24 6.38 -3.75
CA VAL A 14 13.76 5.15 -4.36
C VAL A 14 12.58 4.31 -4.85
N GLY A 15 12.58 4.01 -6.15
CA GLY A 15 11.44 3.40 -6.85
C GLY A 15 10.43 4.44 -7.33
N VAL A 16 10.42 4.70 -8.65
CA VAL A 16 9.55 5.69 -9.31
C VAL A 16 8.42 4.97 -10.08
N GLY A 17 7.76 4.03 -9.39
CA GLY A 17 6.54 3.36 -9.84
C GLY A 17 5.31 4.26 -9.65
N MET A 18 4.12 3.65 -9.53
CA MET A 18 2.87 4.39 -9.27
C MET A 18 2.97 5.26 -8.01
N VAL A 19 3.37 4.68 -6.89
CA VAL A 19 3.46 5.40 -5.60
C VAL A 19 4.55 6.45 -5.60
N GLY A 20 5.78 6.07 -5.99
CA GLY A 20 6.92 7.00 -6.02
C GLY A 20 6.76 8.10 -7.07
N GLY A 21 6.13 7.80 -8.21
CA GLY A 21 5.81 8.80 -9.24
C GLY A 21 4.79 9.81 -8.74
N ALA A 22 3.67 9.36 -8.16
CA ALA A 22 2.65 10.25 -7.59
C ALA A 22 3.23 11.11 -6.44
N LEU A 23 4.09 10.54 -5.59
CA LEU A 23 4.77 11.27 -4.53
C LEU A 23 5.75 12.31 -5.09
N SER A 24 6.49 11.97 -6.14
CA SER A 24 7.38 12.92 -6.84
C SER A 24 6.59 14.09 -7.43
N SER A 25 5.48 13.80 -8.14
CA SER A 25 4.56 14.81 -8.67
C SER A 25 4.02 15.74 -7.59
N TYR A 26 3.67 15.21 -6.42
CA TYR A 26 3.24 16.02 -5.28
C TYR A 26 4.35 16.96 -4.79
N PHE A 27 5.57 16.44 -4.56
CA PHE A 27 6.67 17.26 -4.08
C PHE A 27 7.06 18.37 -5.07
N ASP A 28 7.07 18.07 -6.37
CA ASP A 28 7.30 19.07 -7.41
C ASP A 28 6.23 20.19 -7.39
N LYS A 29 4.95 19.84 -7.23
CA LYS A 29 3.85 20.81 -7.13
C LYS A 29 3.97 21.75 -5.93
N VAL A 30 4.50 21.26 -4.80
CA VAL A 30 4.71 22.10 -3.60
C VAL A 30 6.10 22.79 -3.58
N GLY A 31 6.82 22.76 -4.71
CA GLY A 31 8.12 23.42 -4.87
C GLY A 31 9.29 22.71 -4.20
N ARG A 32 9.17 21.43 -3.87
CA ARG A 32 10.21 20.61 -3.26
C ARG A 32 10.66 19.54 -4.26
N LYS A 33 11.69 19.83 -5.05
CA LYS A 33 12.19 18.90 -6.05
C LYS A 33 12.89 17.70 -5.40
N PRO A 34 12.35 16.45 -5.49
CA PRO A 34 12.98 15.28 -4.89
C PRO A 34 14.17 14.79 -5.71
N PHE A 35 15.16 14.18 -5.05
CA PHE A 35 16.16 13.34 -5.69
C PHE A 35 15.53 11.98 -5.98
N LEU A 36 15.63 11.50 -7.21
CA LEU A 36 15.00 10.27 -7.65
C LEU A 36 16.04 9.18 -7.93
N TYR A 37 15.67 7.93 -7.71
CA TYR A 37 16.43 6.78 -8.17
C TYR A 37 15.52 5.60 -8.51
N ASP A 38 15.54 5.16 -9.74
CA ASP A 38 14.90 3.93 -10.22
C ASP A 38 15.75 3.30 -11.32
N PRO A 39 16.52 2.24 -11.00
CA PRO A 39 17.42 1.63 -11.98
C PRO A 39 16.70 0.91 -13.12
N HIS A 40 15.43 0.49 -12.91
CA HIS A 40 14.64 -0.17 -13.96
C HIS A 40 14.08 0.80 -14.99
N LYS A 41 14.05 2.09 -14.65
CA LYS A 41 13.56 3.17 -15.53
C LYS A 41 14.67 4.12 -15.98
N ASP A 42 15.92 3.86 -15.59
CA ASP A 42 17.07 4.74 -15.84
C ASP A 42 16.84 6.16 -15.33
N ILE A 43 16.30 6.29 -14.10
CA ILE A 43 16.01 7.57 -13.47
C ILE A 43 16.97 7.85 -12.32
N GLY A 44 17.66 9.00 -12.38
CA GLY A 44 18.48 9.56 -11.30
C GLY A 44 19.66 8.71 -10.88
N SER A 45 20.20 8.97 -9.68
CA SER A 45 21.33 8.21 -9.16
C SER A 45 21.30 8.02 -7.65
N LYS A 46 22.05 7.03 -7.15
CA LYS A 46 22.23 6.75 -5.71
C LYS A 46 22.92 7.93 -5.00
N GLU A 47 23.88 8.53 -5.67
CA GLU A 47 24.66 9.67 -5.17
C GLU A 47 23.77 10.90 -4.95
N GLU A 48 22.77 11.11 -5.81
CA GLU A 48 21.79 12.18 -5.62
C GLU A 48 20.87 11.90 -4.45
N VAL A 49 20.30 10.69 -4.37
CA VAL A 49 19.43 10.31 -3.24
C VAL A 49 20.19 10.37 -1.91
N ASN A 50 21.49 10.07 -1.89
CA ASN A 50 22.30 10.21 -0.69
C ASN A 50 22.45 11.65 -0.16
N LYS A 51 22.10 12.66 -0.95
CA LYS A 51 22.03 14.07 -0.49
C LYS A 51 20.75 14.38 0.32
N ALA A 52 19.76 13.48 0.28
CA ALA A 52 18.49 13.68 0.96
C ALA A 52 18.59 13.47 2.48
N ASP A 53 17.82 14.25 3.23
CA ASP A 53 17.61 14.08 4.67
C ASP A 53 16.56 12.97 4.94
N ILE A 54 15.53 12.91 4.10
CA ILE A 54 14.44 11.92 4.18
C ILE A 54 14.39 11.15 2.87
N VAL A 55 14.42 9.82 2.96
CA VAL A 55 14.35 8.93 1.81
C VAL A 55 13.06 8.09 1.87
N PHE A 56 12.22 8.24 0.86
CA PHE A 56 11.01 7.43 0.69
C PHE A 56 11.32 6.18 -0.13
N LEU A 57 11.00 5.02 0.43
CA LEU A 57 11.13 3.72 -0.23
C LEU A 57 9.79 3.31 -0.82
N CYS A 58 9.71 3.36 -2.16
CA CYS A 58 8.55 2.99 -2.96
C CYS A 58 8.88 1.78 -3.87
N VAL A 59 9.78 0.91 -3.41
CA VAL A 59 10.28 -0.25 -4.14
C VAL A 59 9.29 -1.43 -4.09
N PRO A 60 9.34 -2.37 -5.04
CA PRO A 60 8.51 -3.57 -4.98
C PRO A 60 8.80 -4.41 -3.73
N THR A 61 7.73 -4.96 -3.15
CA THR A 61 7.78 -5.95 -2.07
C THR A 61 6.88 -7.11 -2.48
N PRO A 62 7.29 -7.97 -3.44
CA PRO A 62 6.47 -9.06 -3.92
C PRO A 62 6.24 -10.10 -2.82
N PHE A 63 5.04 -10.65 -2.80
CA PHE A 63 4.74 -11.78 -1.91
C PHE A 63 5.27 -13.08 -2.52
N VAL A 64 5.98 -13.87 -1.71
CA VAL A 64 6.49 -15.19 -2.09
C VAL A 64 5.86 -16.22 -1.17
N GLN A 65 5.08 -17.14 -1.74
CA GLN A 65 4.41 -18.19 -0.99
C GLN A 65 5.39 -18.98 -0.13
N GLY A 66 5.08 -19.14 1.15
CA GLY A 66 5.92 -19.84 2.13
C GLY A 66 7.13 -19.06 2.66
N LYS A 67 7.47 -17.91 2.03
CA LYS A 67 8.56 -17.03 2.49
C LYS A 67 8.04 -15.66 3.03
N GLY A 68 6.84 -15.24 2.60
CA GLY A 68 6.31 -13.92 2.90
C GLY A 68 6.75 -12.87 1.88
N PHE A 69 6.88 -11.61 2.31
CA PHE A 69 7.38 -10.56 1.43
C PHE A 69 8.88 -10.68 1.18
N ASP A 70 9.25 -10.52 -0.09
CA ASP A 70 10.63 -10.32 -0.47
C ASP A 70 11.04 -8.87 -0.21
N LEU A 71 11.88 -8.68 0.79
CA LEU A 71 12.43 -7.38 1.18
C LEU A 71 13.80 -7.10 0.56
N SER A 72 14.27 -7.92 -0.39
CA SER A 72 15.60 -7.78 -1.01
C SER A 72 15.80 -6.41 -1.66
N TYR A 73 14.75 -5.83 -2.25
CA TYR A 73 14.83 -4.46 -2.79
C TYR A 73 15.12 -3.41 -1.73
N VAL A 74 14.64 -3.60 -0.51
CA VAL A 74 14.95 -2.72 0.64
C VAL A 74 16.31 -3.09 1.22
N GLU A 75 16.47 -4.33 1.69
CA GLU A 75 17.57 -4.75 2.54
C GLU A 75 18.90 -4.92 1.80
N GLU A 76 18.86 -5.42 0.55
CA GLU A 76 20.05 -5.78 -0.21
C GLU A 76 20.36 -4.77 -1.32
N GLN A 77 19.33 -4.19 -1.94
CA GLN A 77 19.52 -3.29 -3.08
C GLN A 77 19.49 -1.82 -2.70
N THR A 78 18.86 -1.43 -1.58
CA THR A 78 18.77 -0.02 -1.17
C THR A 78 19.61 0.29 0.05
N MET A 79 19.44 -0.42 1.15
CA MET A 79 20.11 -0.08 2.41
C MET A 79 21.64 -0.06 2.33
N PRO A 80 22.34 -0.94 1.57
CA PRO A 80 23.82 -0.99 1.59
C PRO A 80 24.53 0.26 1.05
N TRP A 81 23.85 1.07 0.24
CA TRP A 81 24.47 2.28 -0.33
C TRP A 81 23.93 3.59 0.29
N LEU A 82 22.96 3.52 1.21
CA LEU A 82 22.51 4.70 1.95
C LEU A 82 23.53 5.05 3.04
N GLU A 83 24.10 6.24 2.93
CA GLU A 83 25.16 6.71 3.80
C GLU A 83 24.65 7.72 4.84
N GLY A 84 25.31 7.76 6.00
CA GLY A 84 25.00 8.67 7.09
C GLY A 84 23.68 8.34 7.80
N GLU A 85 23.23 9.23 8.67
CA GLU A 85 21.91 9.12 9.33
C GLU A 85 20.82 9.64 8.41
N LYS A 86 19.83 8.79 8.12
CA LYS A 86 18.68 9.13 7.28
C LYS A 86 17.38 8.87 8.02
N ILE A 87 16.33 9.62 7.67
CA ILE A 87 14.96 9.21 7.95
C ILE A 87 14.50 8.42 6.76
N ILE A 88 14.19 7.14 6.98
CA ILE A 88 13.72 6.21 5.94
C ILE A 88 12.22 6.05 6.09
N VAL A 89 11.47 6.47 5.08
CA VAL A 89 10.00 6.34 5.06
C VAL A 89 9.60 5.23 4.11
N ILE A 90 9.13 4.12 4.67
CA ILE A 90 8.66 2.97 3.90
C ILE A 90 7.23 3.27 3.42
N LYS A 91 7.05 3.35 2.11
CA LYS A 91 5.74 3.48 1.43
C LYS A 91 5.26 2.14 0.86
N SER A 92 6.19 1.20 0.64
CA SER A 92 5.90 -0.15 0.17
C SER A 92 5.09 -0.91 1.21
N THR A 93 4.11 -1.71 0.76
CA THR A 93 3.34 -2.58 1.67
C THR A 93 4.24 -3.68 2.23
N VAL A 94 4.27 -3.80 3.54
CA VAL A 94 5.06 -4.80 4.27
C VAL A 94 4.21 -5.42 5.39
N ILE A 95 4.55 -6.64 5.83
CA ILE A 95 3.80 -7.30 6.92
C ILE A 95 4.04 -6.58 8.26
N PRO A 96 3.05 -6.62 9.19
CA PRO A 96 3.17 -5.98 10.49
C PRO A 96 4.42 -6.41 11.26
N GLY A 97 5.14 -5.44 11.81
CA GLY A 97 6.41 -5.63 12.51
C GLY A 97 7.66 -5.51 11.62
N THR A 98 7.52 -5.31 10.31
CA THR A 98 8.67 -5.17 9.39
C THR A 98 9.48 -3.91 9.67
N THR A 99 8.83 -2.79 9.91
CA THR A 99 9.53 -1.52 10.17
C THR A 99 10.38 -1.58 11.44
N GLU A 100 9.89 -2.25 12.49
CA GLU A 100 10.65 -2.48 13.72
C GLU A 100 11.88 -3.37 13.45
N LYS A 101 11.73 -4.45 12.68
CA LYS A 101 12.86 -5.34 12.30
C LYS A 101 13.91 -4.58 11.48
N LEU A 102 13.50 -3.71 10.54
CA LEU A 102 14.43 -2.89 9.77
C LEU A 102 15.13 -1.87 10.66
N GLN A 103 14.43 -1.30 11.64
CA GLN A 103 15.02 -0.40 12.62
C GLN A 103 16.09 -1.10 13.48
N GLU A 104 15.85 -2.33 13.89
CA GLU A 104 16.85 -3.14 14.63
C GLU A 104 18.05 -3.49 13.76
N LYS A 105 17.81 -3.85 12.49
CA LYS A 105 18.85 -4.26 11.55
C LYS A 105 19.74 -3.09 11.09
N PHE A 106 19.18 -1.89 10.97
CA PHE A 106 19.87 -0.68 10.50
C PHE A 106 19.73 0.48 11.50
N PRO A 107 20.32 0.35 12.70
CA PRO A 107 20.10 1.28 13.82
C PRO A 107 20.64 2.70 13.57
N GLN A 108 21.48 2.90 12.54
CA GLN A 108 22.00 4.23 12.14
C GLN A 108 20.92 5.10 11.49
N HIS A 109 19.81 4.53 11.00
CA HIS A 109 18.72 5.26 10.39
C HIS A 109 17.50 5.32 11.31
N LYS A 110 16.55 6.20 10.99
CA LYS A 110 15.25 6.30 11.68
C LYS A 110 14.17 5.84 10.73
N PHE A 111 13.55 4.69 11.01
CA PHE A 111 12.53 4.13 10.15
C PHE A 111 11.13 4.62 10.51
N ILE A 112 10.40 5.02 9.50
CA ILE A 112 8.99 5.43 9.52
C ILE A 112 8.24 4.55 8.52
N PHE A 113 7.04 4.13 8.84
CA PHE A 113 6.11 3.54 7.89
C PHE A 113 5.03 4.57 7.53
N SER A 114 4.78 4.78 6.25
CA SER A 114 3.69 5.65 5.80
C SER A 114 2.93 4.97 4.66
N PRO A 115 1.82 4.26 4.97
CA PRO A 115 1.04 3.57 3.96
C PRO A 115 0.53 4.53 2.87
N GLU A 116 0.31 3.98 1.69
CA GLU A 116 -0.40 4.64 0.62
C GLU A 116 -1.84 4.07 0.53
N PHE A 117 -2.76 4.89 0.03
CA PHE A 117 -4.17 4.53 -0.16
C PHE A 117 -4.64 4.93 -1.56
N LEU A 118 -3.75 4.82 -2.53
CA LEU A 118 -3.96 5.26 -3.91
C LEU A 118 -4.82 4.26 -4.69
N THR A 119 -5.65 4.81 -5.57
CA THR A 119 -6.30 4.06 -6.63
C THR A 119 -5.47 4.19 -7.92
N GLU A 120 -5.31 3.11 -8.67
CA GLU A 120 -4.43 3.08 -9.84
C GLU A 120 -4.76 4.19 -10.87
N MET A 121 -6.05 4.45 -11.09
CA MET A 121 -6.51 5.46 -12.06
C MET A 121 -6.39 6.91 -11.59
N THR A 122 -6.35 7.14 -10.28
CA THR A 122 -6.38 8.48 -9.68
C THR A 122 -5.18 8.76 -8.77
N ALA A 123 -4.09 8.00 -8.94
CA ALA A 123 -2.95 7.99 -8.03
C ALA A 123 -2.37 9.39 -7.73
N ASP A 124 -2.22 10.25 -8.74
CA ASP A 124 -1.71 11.62 -8.56
C ASP A 124 -2.70 12.51 -7.78
N GLN A 125 -4.00 12.34 -8.01
CA GLN A 125 -5.05 13.07 -7.30
C GLN A 125 -5.16 12.57 -5.86
N ASP A 126 -5.21 11.26 -5.66
CA ASP A 126 -5.28 10.64 -4.33
C ASP A 126 -4.04 10.97 -3.49
N MET A 127 -2.86 11.07 -4.12
CA MET A 127 -1.64 11.51 -3.46
C MET A 127 -1.72 12.99 -3.05
N ALA A 128 -2.25 13.86 -3.91
CA ALA A 128 -2.31 15.30 -3.63
C ALA A 128 -3.40 15.65 -2.61
N TYR A 129 -4.50 14.90 -2.58
CA TYR A 129 -5.68 15.13 -1.74
C TYR A 129 -6.14 13.83 -1.05
N PRO A 130 -5.32 13.25 -0.17
CA PRO A 130 -5.65 11.99 0.47
C PRO A 130 -6.79 12.14 1.49
N ASP A 131 -7.65 11.14 1.60
CA ASP A 131 -8.67 11.08 2.65
C ASP A 131 -8.07 10.95 4.05
N ARG A 132 -6.90 10.35 4.12
CA ARG A 132 -6.18 10.10 5.38
C ARG A 132 -4.67 10.06 5.16
N GLN A 133 -3.92 10.50 6.17
CA GLN A 133 -2.47 10.42 6.22
C GLN A 133 -2.06 9.74 7.52
N ILE A 134 -1.22 8.70 7.42
CA ILE A 134 -0.76 7.92 8.55
C ILE A 134 0.76 7.87 8.54
N VAL A 135 1.34 8.10 9.70
CA VAL A 135 2.78 8.01 9.94
C VAL A 135 3.01 7.06 11.12
N GLY A 136 3.60 5.91 10.82
CA GLY A 136 3.97 4.89 11.79
C GLY A 136 5.42 5.07 12.22
N TYR A 137 5.66 5.19 13.54
CA TYR A 137 6.99 5.38 14.11
C TYR A 137 7.49 4.12 14.84
N THR A 138 8.81 3.96 14.87
CA THR A 138 9.51 3.11 15.84
C THR A 138 9.91 3.93 17.07
N LYS A 139 10.30 3.29 18.16
CA LYS A 139 10.79 4.01 19.34
C LYS A 139 11.92 5.00 19.01
N GLN A 140 12.77 4.67 18.04
CA GLN A 140 13.91 5.52 17.64
C GLN A 140 13.50 6.68 16.73
N SER A 141 12.43 6.53 15.94
CA SER A 141 11.95 7.54 14.99
C SER A 141 10.80 8.40 15.52
N TYR A 142 10.30 8.16 16.74
CA TYR A 142 9.20 8.92 17.32
C TYR A 142 9.37 10.43 17.26
N ASN A 143 10.58 10.90 17.55
CA ASN A 143 10.91 12.34 17.60
C ASN A 143 10.89 13.05 16.23
N VAL A 144 10.89 12.30 15.11
CA VAL A 144 10.85 12.83 13.74
C VAL A 144 9.53 12.55 13.02
N ALA A 145 8.64 11.77 13.61
CA ALA A 145 7.38 11.38 12.98
C ALA A 145 6.48 12.58 12.64
N ALA A 146 6.43 13.59 13.50
CA ALA A 146 5.68 14.82 13.25
C ALA A 146 6.28 15.66 12.11
N ASP A 147 7.59 15.66 11.95
CA ASP A 147 8.25 16.37 10.87
C ASP A 147 7.98 15.66 9.52
N VAL A 148 7.98 14.32 9.50
CA VAL A 148 7.58 13.54 8.33
C VAL A 148 6.11 13.82 7.97
N MET A 149 5.19 13.83 8.94
CA MET A 149 3.78 14.15 8.70
C MET A 149 3.61 15.51 8.02
N ARG A 150 4.34 16.54 8.47
CA ARG A 150 4.24 17.91 7.95
C ARG A 150 4.73 18.11 6.53
N ILE A 151 5.58 17.22 6.00
CA ILE A 151 6.05 17.30 4.61
C ILE A 151 5.17 16.50 3.65
N LEU A 152 4.33 15.61 4.17
CA LEU A 152 3.35 14.84 3.39
C LEU A 152 2.11 15.68 3.09
N PRO A 153 1.28 15.27 2.11
CA PRO A 153 0.01 15.96 1.81
C PRO A 153 -0.89 16.02 3.04
N LEU A 154 -1.56 17.17 3.24
CA LEU A 154 -2.55 17.34 4.28
C LEU A 154 -3.77 16.46 4.01
N ALA A 155 -4.34 15.89 5.06
CA ALA A 155 -5.53 15.05 4.97
C ALA A 155 -6.57 15.42 6.04
N PRO A 156 -7.87 15.20 5.78
CA PRO A 156 -8.92 15.39 6.80
C PRO A 156 -8.72 14.54 8.05
N TYR A 157 -8.08 13.38 7.88
CA TYR A 157 -7.68 12.51 8.99
C TYR A 157 -6.17 12.30 8.96
N GLU A 158 -5.48 12.78 10.00
CA GLU A 158 -4.04 12.60 10.20
C GLU A 158 -3.78 11.85 11.50
N ARG A 159 -2.89 10.83 11.45
CA ARG A 159 -2.57 10.06 12.64
C ARG A 159 -1.09 9.65 12.66
N ILE A 160 -0.44 9.95 13.80
CA ILE A 160 0.86 9.39 14.15
C ILE A 160 0.60 8.25 15.14
N MET A 161 1.14 7.06 14.86
CA MET A 161 0.92 5.84 15.66
C MET A 161 2.18 4.95 15.59
N PRO A 162 2.32 3.89 16.41
CA PRO A 162 3.40 2.92 16.24
C PRO A 162 3.39 2.28 14.84
N ALA A 163 4.57 1.89 14.35
CA ALA A 163 4.73 1.42 12.97
C ALA A 163 3.92 0.15 12.68
N THR A 164 3.90 -0.81 13.61
CA THR A 164 3.17 -2.07 13.45
C THR A 164 1.66 -1.85 13.29
N GLU A 165 1.07 -0.91 14.03
CA GLU A 165 -0.32 -0.52 13.89
C GLU A 165 -0.59 0.15 12.53
N ALA A 166 0.31 1.01 12.08
CA ALA A 166 0.19 1.65 10.77
C ALA A 166 0.29 0.63 9.61
N GLU A 167 1.18 -0.35 9.72
CA GLU A 167 1.28 -1.49 8.80
C GLU A 167 -0.04 -2.29 8.76
N MET A 168 -0.63 -2.57 9.93
CA MET A 168 -1.91 -3.28 10.02
C MET A 168 -3.07 -2.49 9.38
N VAL A 169 -3.08 -1.16 9.45
CA VAL A 169 -4.12 -0.33 8.81
C VAL A 169 -4.17 -0.56 7.30
N LYS A 170 -3.01 -0.73 6.63
CA LYS A 170 -2.97 -1.02 5.20
C LYS A 170 -3.66 -2.35 4.87
N TYR A 171 -3.35 -3.40 5.65
CA TYR A 171 -3.98 -4.72 5.47
C TYR A 171 -5.47 -4.70 5.76
N TYR A 172 -5.88 -4.02 6.82
CA TYR A 172 -7.29 -3.88 7.16
C TYR A 172 -8.10 -3.34 5.97
N GLY A 173 -7.60 -2.29 5.30
CA GLY A 173 -8.26 -1.72 4.13
C GLY A 173 -8.33 -2.69 2.95
N ASN A 174 -7.17 -3.17 2.50
CA ASN A 174 -7.09 -3.98 1.28
C ASN A 174 -7.83 -5.33 1.42
N THR A 175 -7.71 -5.99 2.58
CA THR A 175 -8.42 -7.26 2.79
C THR A 175 -9.92 -7.08 3.00
N TRP A 176 -10.34 -5.96 3.61
CA TRP A 176 -11.75 -5.58 3.66
C TRP A 176 -12.34 -5.40 2.26
N PHE A 177 -11.61 -4.73 1.35
CA PHE A 177 -12.05 -4.59 -0.04
C PHE A 177 -12.15 -5.94 -0.76
N SER A 178 -11.22 -6.84 -0.54
CA SER A 178 -11.31 -8.21 -1.08
C SER A 178 -12.57 -8.93 -0.61
N ILE A 179 -12.92 -8.84 0.68
CA ILE A 179 -14.14 -9.41 1.25
C ILE A 179 -15.39 -8.76 0.64
N LYS A 180 -15.41 -7.42 0.50
CA LYS A 180 -16.54 -6.71 -0.12
C LYS A 180 -16.79 -7.16 -1.56
N VAL A 181 -15.73 -7.29 -2.37
CA VAL A 181 -15.85 -7.77 -3.76
C VAL A 181 -16.39 -9.20 -3.79
N THR A 182 -15.89 -10.09 -2.93
CA THR A 182 -16.37 -11.47 -2.84
C THR A 182 -17.85 -11.51 -2.44
N PHE A 183 -18.25 -10.76 -1.43
CA PHE A 183 -19.64 -10.63 -0.99
C PHE A 183 -20.53 -10.10 -2.10
N ALA A 184 -20.15 -9.04 -2.80
CA ALA A 184 -20.90 -8.46 -3.89
C ALA A 184 -21.15 -9.46 -5.02
N ASN A 185 -20.13 -10.27 -5.37
CA ASN A 185 -20.24 -11.30 -6.39
C ASN A 185 -21.22 -12.42 -6.01
N GLN A 186 -21.23 -12.84 -4.74
CA GLN A 186 -22.21 -13.83 -4.27
C GLN A 186 -23.63 -13.27 -4.28
N MET A 187 -23.83 -12.01 -3.88
CA MET A 187 -25.12 -11.34 -3.95
C MET A 187 -25.61 -11.17 -5.39
N TYR A 188 -24.69 -10.88 -6.32
CA TYR A 188 -25.00 -10.84 -7.75
C TYR A 188 -25.53 -12.19 -8.24
N ASP A 189 -24.85 -13.30 -7.95
CA ASP A 189 -25.26 -14.64 -8.38
C ASP A 189 -26.65 -15.00 -7.83
N LEU A 190 -26.93 -14.63 -6.58
CA LEU A 190 -28.26 -14.81 -5.98
C LEU A 190 -29.32 -13.98 -6.71
N CYS A 191 -29.04 -12.71 -7.03
CA CYS A 191 -29.96 -11.86 -7.80
C CYS A 191 -30.24 -12.45 -9.19
N GLN A 192 -29.21 -12.93 -9.90
CA GLN A 192 -29.36 -13.58 -11.20
C GLN A 192 -30.27 -14.83 -11.10
N LYS A 193 -30.06 -15.64 -10.05
CA LYS A 193 -30.91 -16.85 -9.84
C LYS A 193 -32.34 -16.51 -9.53
N LEU A 194 -32.62 -15.39 -8.90
CA LEU A 194 -33.96 -14.89 -8.57
C LEU A 194 -34.59 -14.11 -9.73
N GLY A 195 -33.85 -13.79 -10.79
CA GLY A 195 -34.35 -12.98 -11.92
C GLY A 195 -34.60 -11.52 -11.54
N ILE A 196 -33.84 -10.99 -10.57
CA ILE A 196 -33.93 -9.59 -10.11
C ILE A 196 -32.68 -8.81 -10.48
N ASP A 197 -32.83 -7.48 -10.61
CA ASP A 197 -31.74 -6.57 -10.99
C ASP A 197 -30.81 -6.30 -9.81
N TYR A 198 -29.56 -6.78 -9.95
CA TYR A 198 -28.51 -6.54 -8.93
C TYR A 198 -28.18 -5.06 -8.77
N ASP A 199 -28.18 -4.26 -9.84
CA ASP A 199 -27.80 -2.84 -9.74
C ASP A 199 -28.82 -2.07 -8.89
N MET A 200 -30.11 -2.35 -9.01
CA MET A 200 -31.12 -1.79 -8.12
C MET A 200 -30.92 -2.20 -6.65
N VAL A 201 -30.58 -3.47 -6.41
CA VAL A 201 -30.30 -3.97 -5.05
C VAL A 201 -29.03 -3.31 -4.48
N LYS A 202 -27.96 -3.23 -5.28
CA LYS A 202 -26.70 -2.60 -4.93
C LYS A 202 -26.87 -1.12 -4.59
N GLU A 203 -27.58 -0.36 -5.43
CA GLU A 203 -27.83 1.08 -5.20
C GLU A 203 -28.62 1.30 -3.90
N GLY A 204 -29.67 0.52 -3.67
CA GLY A 204 -30.45 0.58 -2.45
C GLY A 204 -29.61 0.28 -1.20
N ALA A 205 -28.77 -0.78 -1.26
CA ALA A 205 -27.89 -1.12 -0.16
C ALA A 205 -26.77 -0.07 0.06
N ALA A 206 -26.17 0.45 -1.02
CA ALA A 206 -25.10 1.44 -0.96
C ALA A 206 -25.55 2.80 -0.41
N ALA A 207 -26.86 3.10 -0.41
CA ALA A 207 -27.43 4.31 0.20
C ALA A 207 -27.22 4.33 1.73
N ASP A 208 -27.03 3.18 2.39
CA ASP A 208 -26.58 3.14 3.77
C ASP A 208 -25.07 3.49 3.82
N LYS A 209 -24.76 4.64 4.45
CA LYS A 209 -23.38 5.16 4.59
C LYS A 209 -22.41 4.16 5.26
N ARG A 210 -22.91 3.23 6.06
CA ARG A 210 -22.09 2.18 6.72
C ARG A 210 -21.63 1.12 5.73
N ILE A 211 -22.38 0.90 4.63
CA ILE A 211 -22.03 0.02 3.52
C ILE A 211 -21.20 0.78 2.50
N GLY A 212 -21.72 1.90 2.00
CA GLY A 212 -21.11 2.75 0.99
C GLY A 212 -20.98 2.09 -0.38
N PRO A 213 -20.75 2.85 -1.44
CA PRO A 213 -20.80 2.36 -2.82
C PRO A 213 -19.54 1.64 -3.29
N THR A 214 -18.40 1.79 -2.59
CA THR A 214 -17.11 1.29 -3.07
C THR A 214 -17.02 -0.23 -3.05
N HIS A 215 -16.42 -0.83 -4.10
CA HIS A 215 -16.15 -2.27 -4.23
C HIS A 215 -17.41 -3.15 -4.28
N LEU A 216 -18.53 -2.60 -4.71
CA LEU A 216 -19.78 -3.33 -4.96
C LEU A 216 -20.03 -3.59 -6.45
N GLU A 217 -19.26 -2.96 -7.34
CA GLU A 217 -19.30 -3.27 -8.77
C GLU A 217 -18.78 -4.70 -9.02
N VAL A 218 -19.61 -5.51 -9.67
CA VAL A 218 -19.29 -6.92 -9.94
C VAL A 218 -18.38 -7.05 -11.16
N MET A 219 -18.65 -6.25 -12.21
CA MET A 219 -17.81 -6.22 -13.39
C MET A 219 -16.80 -5.08 -13.29
N HIS A 220 -15.53 -5.44 -13.11
CA HIS A 220 -14.43 -4.48 -13.07
C HIS A 220 -13.40 -4.83 -14.12
N LYS A 221 -13.04 -3.88 -15.00
CA LYS A 221 -12.10 -4.12 -16.12
C LYS A 221 -12.49 -5.34 -16.99
N GLY A 222 -13.79 -5.63 -17.08
CA GLY A 222 -14.35 -6.70 -17.92
C GLY A 222 -14.25 -8.11 -17.34
N TYR A 223 -14.06 -8.25 -16.04
CA TYR A 223 -14.11 -9.53 -15.33
C TYR A 223 -14.79 -9.36 -13.96
N ARG A 224 -15.20 -10.48 -13.37
CA ARG A 224 -15.79 -10.58 -12.03
C ARG A 224 -14.73 -11.00 -11.01
N GLY A 225 -14.88 -10.55 -9.76
CA GLY A 225 -13.91 -10.83 -8.70
C GLY A 225 -12.83 -9.74 -8.61
N TYR A 226 -11.77 -10.03 -7.86
CA TYR A 226 -10.62 -9.14 -7.74
C TYR A 226 -9.35 -9.82 -8.24
N GLY A 227 -8.59 -9.06 -9.01
CA GLY A 227 -7.29 -9.44 -9.55
C GLY A 227 -6.26 -8.34 -9.35
N GLY A 228 -5.09 -8.54 -9.97
CA GLY A 228 -3.97 -7.60 -9.92
C GLY A 228 -3.17 -7.69 -8.62
N LYS A 229 -2.11 -6.88 -8.57
CA LYS A 229 -1.02 -7.04 -7.60
C LYS A 229 -1.35 -6.63 -6.16
N CYS A 230 -2.42 -5.86 -5.91
CA CYS A 230 -2.64 -5.30 -4.58
C CYS A 230 -3.52 -6.21 -3.70
N LEU A 231 -4.79 -6.42 -4.09
CA LEU A 231 -5.74 -7.14 -3.23
C LEU A 231 -5.38 -8.62 -3.07
N VAL A 232 -4.99 -9.29 -4.18
CA VAL A 232 -4.60 -10.71 -4.17
C VAL A 232 -3.38 -10.94 -3.30
N LYS A 233 -2.33 -10.14 -3.51
CA LYS A 233 -1.10 -10.22 -2.73
C LYS A 233 -1.35 -9.99 -1.24
N ASP A 234 -2.11 -8.96 -0.89
CA ASP A 234 -2.28 -8.55 0.51
C ASP A 234 -3.15 -9.52 1.30
N ILE A 235 -4.20 -10.11 0.69
CA ILE A 235 -5.00 -11.14 1.37
C ILE A 235 -4.17 -12.40 1.63
N ARG A 236 -3.37 -12.86 0.66
CA ARG A 236 -2.47 -14.00 0.80
C ARG A 236 -1.42 -13.76 1.89
N ALA A 237 -0.82 -12.59 1.88
CA ALA A 237 0.18 -12.21 2.87
C ALA A 237 -0.40 -12.15 4.28
N LEU A 238 -1.61 -11.62 4.45
CA LEU A 238 -2.27 -11.57 5.76
C LEU A 238 -2.68 -12.96 6.26
N ILE A 239 -3.14 -13.85 5.37
CA ILE A 239 -3.43 -15.25 5.71
C ILE A 239 -2.16 -15.92 6.24
N GLN A 240 -1.06 -15.84 5.49
CA GLN A 240 0.22 -16.45 5.89
C GLN A 240 0.76 -15.84 7.19
N PHE A 241 0.67 -14.52 7.35
CA PHE A 241 1.08 -13.85 8.58
C PHE A 241 0.24 -14.30 9.78
N GLY A 242 -1.10 -14.38 9.62
CA GLY A 242 -1.99 -14.89 10.67
C GLY A 242 -1.58 -16.30 11.13
N GLU A 243 -1.32 -17.21 10.19
CA GLU A 243 -0.86 -18.57 10.48
C GLU A 243 0.48 -18.57 11.25
N ALA A 244 1.42 -17.72 10.85
CA ALA A 244 2.72 -17.61 11.51
C ALA A 244 2.62 -17.12 12.97
N VAL A 245 1.58 -16.36 13.31
CA VAL A 245 1.31 -15.91 14.68
C VAL A 245 0.23 -16.74 15.40
N GLY A 246 -0.19 -17.86 14.80
CA GLY A 246 -1.13 -18.82 15.42
C GLY A 246 -2.61 -18.44 15.30
N ILE A 247 -2.95 -17.54 14.38
CA ILE A 247 -4.35 -17.12 14.11
C ILE A 247 -4.79 -17.69 12.77
N GLU A 248 -5.85 -18.52 12.77
CA GLU A 248 -6.46 -19.00 11.55
C GLU A 248 -7.37 -17.93 10.92
N MET A 249 -6.95 -17.38 9.78
CA MET A 249 -7.67 -16.33 9.05
C MET A 249 -8.81 -16.90 8.19
N LYS A 250 -9.78 -17.58 8.82
CA LYS A 250 -10.88 -18.35 8.15
C LYS A 250 -11.63 -17.54 7.10
N LEU A 251 -12.10 -16.35 7.47
CA LEU A 251 -12.86 -15.47 6.57
C LEU A 251 -12.05 -15.11 5.32
N HIS A 252 -10.79 -14.76 5.49
CA HIS A 252 -9.90 -14.38 4.39
C HIS A 252 -9.60 -15.57 3.48
N LYS A 253 -9.36 -16.77 4.05
CA LYS A 253 -9.17 -18.02 3.27
C LYS A 253 -10.38 -18.35 2.43
N ILE A 254 -11.59 -18.25 3.00
CA ILE A 254 -12.83 -18.51 2.28
C ILE A 254 -13.04 -17.46 1.18
N ALA A 255 -12.79 -16.17 1.46
CA ALA A 255 -12.91 -15.11 0.46
C ALA A 255 -11.93 -15.30 -0.71
N GLU A 256 -10.68 -15.68 -0.43
CA GLU A 256 -9.70 -16.01 -1.46
C GLU A 256 -10.13 -17.21 -2.29
N ALA A 257 -10.57 -18.29 -1.65
CA ALA A 257 -11.02 -19.50 -2.34
C ALA A 257 -12.21 -19.22 -3.28
N ILE A 258 -13.21 -18.45 -2.82
CA ILE A 258 -14.35 -18.04 -3.65
C ILE A 258 -13.88 -17.18 -4.84
N ASN A 259 -12.98 -16.22 -4.59
CA ASN A 259 -12.45 -15.38 -5.67
C ASN A 259 -11.66 -16.20 -6.70
N ASN A 260 -10.81 -17.12 -6.26
CA ASN A 260 -10.03 -17.96 -7.16
C ASN A 260 -10.93 -18.83 -8.05
N ALA A 261 -11.96 -19.49 -7.46
CA ALA A 261 -12.94 -20.26 -8.23
C ALA A 261 -13.69 -19.38 -9.25
N LEU A 262 -14.12 -18.19 -8.84
CA LEU A 262 -14.80 -17.24 -9.73
C LEU A 262 -13.90 -16.76 -10.88
N MET A 263 -12.61 -16.56 -10.63
CA MET A 263 -11.63 -16.15 -11.65
C MET A 263 -11.34 -17.32 -12.62
N GLU A 264 -11.18 -18.53 -12.08
CA GLU A 264 -10.96 -19.76 -12.87
C GLU A 264 -12.13 -20.03 -13.82
N GLU A 265 -13.38 -19.87 -13.38
CA GLU A 265 -14.58 -19.98 -14.23
C GLU A 265 -14.57 -19.03 -15.44
N GLN A 266 -13.81 -17.94 -15.35
CA GLN A 266 -13.62 -16.95 -16.42
C GLN A 266 -12.34 -17.19 -17.24
N GLY A 267 -11.62 -18.28 -16.99
CA GLY A 267 -10.36 -18.61 -17.66
C GLY A 267 -9.16 -17.79 -17.18
N ILE A 268 -9.23 -17.30 -15.93
CA ILE A 268 -8.16 -16.52 -15.30
C ILE A 268 -7.51 -17.38 -14.21
N ASP A 269 -6.44 -18.09 -14.57
CA ASP A 269 -5.76 -19.04 -13.69
C ASP A 269 -4.87 -18.37 -12.64
N ASP A 270 -4.37 -17.18 -12.93
CA ASP A 270 -3.54 -16.40 -12.00
C ASP A 270 -4.11 -15.00 -11.79
N PRO A 271 -4.95 -14.83 -10.74
CA PRO A 271 -5.54 -13.53 -10.42
C PRO A 271 -4.50 -12.44 -10.11
N GLU A 272 -3.32 -12.79 -9.59
CA GLU A 272 -2.30 -11.79 -9.20
C GLU A 272 -1.61 -11.17 -10.41
N SER A 273 -1.26 -11.98 -11.41
CA SER A 273 -0.65 -11.49 -12.64
C SER A 273 -1.66 -10.93 -13.62
N PHE A 274 -2.96 -11.17 -13.39
CA PHE A 274 -4.01 -10.73 -14.27
C PHE A 274 -4.25 -9.22 -14.12
N SER A 275 -3.77 -8.47 -15.10
CA SER A 275 -4.19 -7.09 -15.36
C SER A 275 -4.61 -7.01 -16.81
N LYS A 276 -5.90 -6.85 -17.09
CA LYS A 276 -6.32 -6.50 -18.44
C LYS A 276 -5.64 -5.18 -18.80
N ARG A 277 -4.67 -5.24 -19.70
CA ARG A 277 -4.14 -4.04 -20.33
C ARG A 277 -5.28 -3.46 -21.18
N GLU A 278 -5.66 -2.22 -20.92
CA GLU A 278 -6.48 -1.44 -21.84
C GLU A 278 -5.73 -1.23 -23.14
#